data_820c7540c22e45776d15dbb82cd4d2ef
#
_entry.id   820c7540c22e45776d15dbb82cd4d2ef
#
_cell.length_a   1.000
_cell.length_b   1.000
_cell.length_c   1.000
_cell.angle_alpha   90.00
_cell.angle_beta   90.00
_cell.angle_gamma   90.00
#
_symmetry.space_group_name_H-M   'P 1'
#
loop_
_entity.id
_entity.type
_entity.pdbx_description
1 polymer ?
#
loop_
_entity_poly.entity_id
_entity_poly.type
_entity_poly.pdbx_seq_one_letter_code
_entity_poly.pdbx_strand_id
1 'polypeptide(L)'
;MIKKLFKTENDTALFILRLLLGIVFFPHGMQKLLGWFGGYGFAGSMGFFTGQMGIPAIFAFLAIMAEGLGSLGLLTGLLTRVAAFGITVNMIVAVYMVHWHNGFFMNWSGAMTSAGKPAGEGFEYHLLAIAIGIALMIKGGGRWSLDRVISGKLK
;
A
#
# COMPACT_ATOMS: atom_id res chain seq x y z
N MET A 1 22.58 -11.92 -2.56
CA MET A 1 21.58 -11.06 -1.92
C MET A 1 20.44 -10.67 -2.87
N ILE A 2 20.73 -10.16 -4.06
CA ILE A 2 19.72 -9.75 -5.07
C ILE A 2 18.76 -10.88 -5.46
N LYS A 3 19.24 -12.10 -5.65
CA LYS A 3 18.43 -13.29 -6.00
C LYS A 3 17.28 -13.55 -4.98
N LYS A 4 17.48 -13.23 -3.70
CA LYS A 4 16.46 -13.41 -2.67
C LYS A 4 15.27 -12.44 -2.84
N LEU A 5 15.48 -11.25 -3.40
CA LEU A 5 14.41 -10.27 -3.65
C LEU A 5 13.40 -10.75 -4.68
N PHE A 6 13.87 -11.46 -5.72
CA PHE A 6 13.04 -11.97 -6.81
C PHE A 6 12.56 -13.42 -6.58
N LYS A 7 12.99 -14.07 -5.48
CA LYS A 7 12.57 -15.44 -5.20
C LYS A 7 11.06 -15.46 -4.90
N THR A 8 10.31 -16.27 -5.65
CA THR A 8 8.86 -16.43 -5.48
C THR A 8 8.45 -17.88 -5.68
N GLU A 9 7.38 -18.28 -4.99
CA GLU A 9 6.76 -19.58 -5.16
C GLU A 9 5.83 -19.59 -6.39
N ASN A 10 5.58 -20.77 -6.97
CA ASN A 10 4.62 -20.92 -8.07
C ASN A 10 3.22 -21.15 -7.51
N ASP A 11 2.63 -20.11 -6.93
CA ASP A 11 1.40 -20.21 -6.17
C ASP A 11 0.35 -19.23 -6.72
N THR A 12 -0.85 -19.74 -6.99
CA THR A 12 -1.96 -18.95 -7.53
C THR A 12 -2.64 -18.11 -6.44
N ALA A 13 -2.65 -18.55 -5.17
CA ALA A 13 -3.21 -17.76 -4.08
C ALA A 13 -2.38 -16.49 -3.86
N LEU A 14 -1.05 -16.60 -3.90
CA LEU A 14 -0.16 -15.43 -3.84
C LEU A 14 -0.36 -14.47 -5.01
N PHE A 15 -0.59 -14.99 -6.22
CA PHE A 15 -0.95 -14.14 -7.37
C PHE A 15 -2.24 -13.36 -7.12
N ILE A 16 -3.29 -14.02 -6.61
CA ILE A 16 -4.58 -13.37 -6.30
C ILE A 16 -4.38 -12.30 -5.23
N LEU A 17 -3.72 -12.62 -4.12
CA LEU A 17 -3.46 -11.68 -3.03
C LEU A 17 -2.68 -10.45 -3.53
N ARG A 18 -1.63 -10.68 -4.34
CA ARG A 18 -0.84 -9.62 -4.93
C ARG A 18 -1.66 -8.72 -5.85
N LEU A 19 -2.44 -9.34 -6.74
CA LEU A 19 -3.25 -8.61 -7.71
C LEU A 19 -4.32 -7.77 -7.01
N LEU A 20 -5.03 -8.33 -6.04
CA LEU A 20 -6.06 -7.61 -5.29
C LEU A 20 -5.45 -6.45 -4.49
N LEU A 21 -4.34 -6.68 -3.79
CA LEU A 21 -3.67 -5.59 -3.07
C LEU A 21 -3.22 -4.49 -4.03
N GLY A 22 -2.67 -4.86 -5.19
CA GLY A 22 -2.26 -3.91 -6.22
C GLY A 22 -3.43 -3.11 -6.79
N ILE A 23 -4.56 -3.75 -7.10
CA ILE A 23 -5.77 -3.09 -7.61
C ILE A 23 -6.33 -2.09 -6.59
N VAL A 24 -6.38 -2.46 -5.33
CA VAL A 24 -6.89 -1.58 -4.27
C VAL A 24 -5.98 -0.37 -4.06
N PHE A 25 -4.66 -0.57 -4.02
CA PHE A 25 -3.72 0.53 -3.78
C PHE A 25 -3.41 1.38 -5.02
N PHE A 26 -3.67 0.89 -6.22
CA PHE A 26 -3.40 1.65 -7.45
C PHE A 26 -4.13 3.00 -7.50
N PRO A 27 -5.45 3.09 -7.30
CA PRO A 27 -6.12 4.39 -7.27
C PRO A 27 -5.55 5.32 -6.20
N HIS A 28 -5.32 4.83 -4.98
CA HIS A 28 -4.76 5.63 -3.88
C HIS A 28 -3.36 6.15 -4.18
N GLY A 29 -2.52 5.32 -4.78
CA GLY A 29 -1.19 5.73 -5.23
C GLY A 29 -1.25 6.78 -6.33
N MET A 30 -2.14 6.60 -7.32
CA MET A 30 -2.29 7.54 -8.43
C MET A 30 -2.93 8.87 -7.98
N GLN A 31 -3.81 8.86 -7.00
CA GLN A 31 -4.31 10.09 -6.35
C GLN A 31 -3.17 10.93 -5.79
N LYS A 32 -2.22 10.28 -5.08
CA LYS A 32 -1.11 10.98 -4.43
C LYS A 32 0.00 11.35 -5.41
N LEU A 33 0.26 10.53 -6.41
CA LEU A 33 1.37 10.72 -7.33
C LEU A 33 1.01 11.62 -8.52
N LEU A 34 -0.14 11.35 -9.17
CA LEU A 34 -0.54 12.00 -10.42
C LEU A 34 -1.77 12.90 -10.29
N GLY A 35 -2.46 12.90 -9.15
CA GLY A 35 -3.70 13.65 -8.97
C GLY A 35 -4.92 13.03 -9.66
N TRP A 36 -4.82 11.78 -10.12
CA TRP A 36 -5.95 11.07 -10.71
C TRP A 36 -7.04 10.80 -9.66
N PHE A 37 -8.23 10.44 -10.12
CA PHE A 37 -9.39 10.11 -9.26
C PHE A 37 -9.72 11.19 -8.21
N GLY A 38 -9.48 12.47 -8.54
CA GLY A 38 -9.75 13.58 -7.64
C GLY A 38 -8.69 13.77 -6.52
N GLY A 39 -7.51 13.21 -6.69
CA GLY A 39 -6.39 13.34 -5.73
C GLY A 39 -5.63 14.66 -5.85
N TYR A 40 -4.77 14.92 -4.88
CA TYR A 40 -3.98 16.17 -4.78
C TYR A 40 -2.72 16.18 -5.66
N GLY A 41 -2.33 15.06 -6.27
CA GLY A 41 -1.07 14.90 -6.96
C GLY A 41 0.14 14.98 -6.02
N PHE A 42 1.34 14.89 -6.58
CA PHE A 42 2.57 14.79 -5.78
C PHE A 42 2.79 16.01 -4.87
N ALA A 43 2.72 17.22 -5.44
CA ALA A 43 2.98 18.46 -4.67
C ALA A 43 1.94 18.65 -3.54
N GLY A 44 0.64 18.46 -3.85
CA GLY A 44 -0.42 18.59 -2.85
C GLY A 44 -0.32 17.52 -1.75
N SER A 45 0.01 16.28 -2.11
CA SER A 45 0.20 15.18 -1.14
C SER A 45 1.42 15.43 -0.26
N MET A 46 2.53 15.91 -0.82
CA MET A 46 3.70 16.33 -0.04
C MET A 46 3.34 17.44 0.94
N GLY A 47 2.64 18.48 0.48
CA GLY A 47 2.20 19.59 1.33
C GLY A 47 1.29 19.15 2.47
N PHE A 48 0.35 18.25 2.19
CA PHE A 48 -0.53 17.67 3.21
C PHE A 48 0.26 16.87 4.27
N PHE A 49 1.12 15.95 3.83
CA PHE A 49 1.88 15.11 4.76
C PHE A 49 2.88 15.93 5.59
N THR A 50 3.58 16.88 4.99
CA THR A 50 4.58 17.66 5.72
C THR A 50 3.97 18.79 6.54
N GLY A 51 2.99 19.51 5.98
CA GLY A 51 2.42 20.70 6.59
C GLY A 51 1.31 20.40 7.59
N GLN A 52 0.39 19.48 7.26
CA GLN A 52 -0.75 19.18 8.13
C GLN A 52 -0.50 18.01 9.08
N MET A 53 0.18 16.95 8.60
CA MET A 53 0.46 15.78 9.42
C MET A 53 1.83 15.82 10.13
N GLY A 54 2.67 16.80 9.82
CA GLY A 54 3.99 16.95 10.45
C GLY A 54 4.98 15.82 10.10
N ILE A 55 4.75 15.08 9.01
CA ILE A 55 5.63 13.99 8.59
C ILE A 55 6.89 14.58 7.93
N PRO A 56 8.10 14.20 8.35
CA PRO A 56 9.33 14.65 7.68
C PRO A 56 9.31 14.35 6.17
N ALA A 57 9.79 15.29 5.35
CA ALA A 57 9.65 15.26 3.88
C ALA A 57 10.14 13.94 3.24
N ILE A 58 11.21 13.35 3.78
CA ILE A 58 11.73 12.08 3.26
C ILE A 58 10.72 10.93 3.45
N PHE A 59 10.04 10.87 4.60
CA PHE A 59 9.04 9.83 4.85
C PHE A 59 7.76 10.09 4.07
N ALA A 60 7.35 11.37 3.90
CA ALA A 60 6.23 11.75 3.03
C ALA A 60 6.49 11.31 1.58
N PHE A 61 7.69 11.57 1.06
CA PHE A 61 8.13 11.11 -0.26
C PHE A 61 8.07 9.58 -0.38
N LEU A 62 8.68 8.88 0.57
CA LEU A 62 8.69 7.41 0.57
C LEU A 62 7.27 6.82 0.64
N ALA A 63 6.38 7.44 1.41
CA ALA A 63 4.99 7.01 1.51
C ALA A 63 4.25 7.12 0.16
N ILE A 64 4.40 8.25 -0.54
CA ILE A 64 3.81 8.46 -1.87
C ILE A 64 4.37 7.45 -2.88
N MET A 65 5.69 7.24 -2.87
CA MET A 65 6.34 6.27 -3.76
C MET A 65 5.92 4.83 -3.44
N ALA A 66 5.80 4.48 -2.16
CA ALA A 66 5.38 3.15 -1.74
C ALA A 66 3.96 2.80 -2.24
N GLU A 67 3.02 3.73 -2.21
CA GLU A 67 1.69 3.49 -2.77
C GLU A 67 1.67 3.60 -4.30
N GLY A 68 2.30 4.62 -4.87
CA GLY A 68 2.29 4.86 -6.31
C GLY A 68 3.06 3.77 -7.08
N LEU A 69 4.36 3.70 -6.89
CA LEU A 69 5.21 2.71 -7.58
C LEU A 69 5.00 1.31 -7.00
N GLY A 70 4.73 1.19 -5.69
CA GLY A 70 4.47 -0.09 -5.05
C GLY A 70 3.23 -0.78 -5.60
N SER A 71 2.13 -0.05 -5.84
CA SER A 71 0.93 -0.64 -6.47
C SER A 71 1.22 -1.16 -7.87
N LEU A 72 1.99 -0.43 -8.68
CA LEU A 72 2.44 -0.89 -10.00
C LEU A 72 3.35 -2.13 -9.90
N GLY A 73 4.24 -2.15 -8.91
CA GLY A 73 5.07 -3.31 -8.59
C GLY A 73 4.24 -4.54 -8.23
N LEU A 74 3.18 -4.36 -7.43
CA LEU A 74 2.25 -5.44 -7.11
C LEU A 74 1.47 -5.90 -8.33
N LEU A 75 0.93 -5.01 -9.15
CA LEU A 75 0.17 -5.37 -10.35
C LEU A 75 1.00 -6.19 -11.34
N THR A 76 2.24 -5.79 -11.57
CA THR A 76 3.17 -6.47 -12.49
C THR A 76 3.90 -7.67 -11.87
N GLY A 77 3.95 -7.73 -10.55
CA GLY A 77 4.76 -8.69 -9.81
C GLY A 77 6.26 -8.42 -9.92
N LEU A 78 6.63 -7.15 -10.05
CA LEU A 78 8.03 -6.70 -10.08
C LEU A 78 8.42 -6.17 -8.71
N LEU A 79 9.52 -6.68 -8.16
CA LEU A 79 9.99 -6.33 -6.81
C LEU A 79 8.88 -6.45 -5.75
N THR A 80 8.06 -7.49 -5.86
CA THR A 80 6.86 -7.68 -5.05
C THR A 80 7.14 -7.55 -3.56
N ARG A 81 8.26 -8.09 -3.06
CA ARG A 81 8.62 -8.01 -1.64
C ARG A 81 8.88 -6.59 -1.19
N VAL A 82 9.53 -5.77 -2.03
CA VAL A 82 9.83 -4.36 -1.73
C VAL A 82 8.54 -3.54 -1.77
N ALA A 83 7.72 -3.75 -2.79
CA ALA A 83 6.41 -3.10 -2.93
C ALA A 83 5.49 -3.42 -1.74
N ALA A 84 5.40 -4.70 -1.38
CA ALA A 84 4.63 -5.15 -0.22
C ALA A 84 5.15 -4.58 1.10
N PHE A 85 6.48 -4.49 1.28
CA PHE A 85 7.09 -3.84 2.44
C PHE A 85 6.68 -2.38 2.55
N GLY A 86 6.83 -1.60 1.47
CA GLY A 86 6.47 -0.18 1.46
C GLY A 86 5.00 0.05 1.80
N ILE A 87 4.07 -0.70 1.18
CA ILE A 87 2.64 -0.60 1.48
C ILE A 87 2.33 -1.03 2.92
N THR A 88 2.95 -2.11 3.41
CA THR A 88 2.76 -2.57 4.79
C THR A 88 3.18 -1.50 5.80
N VAL A 89 4.35 -0.89 5.61
CA VAL A 89 4.82 0.21 6.47
C VAL A 89 3.85 1.39 6.43
N ASN A 90 3.39 1.80 5.23
CA ASN A 90 2.40 2.86 5.10
C ASN A 90 1.11 2.55 5.87
N MET A 91 0.61 1.32 5.79
CA MET A 91 -0.61 0.93 6.50
C MET A 91 -0.42 0.94 8.02
N ILE A 92 0.72 0.50 8.52
CA ILE A 92 1.04 0.59 9.97
C ILE A 92 1.07 2.06 10.41
N VAL A 93 1.75 2.93 9.65
CA VAL A 93 1.82 4.37 9.96
C VAL A 93 0.43 5.02 9.89
N ALA A 94 -0.38 4.68 8.87
CA ALA A 94 -1.75 5.18 8.72
C ALA A 94 -2.64 4.78 9.91
N VAL A 95 -2.56 3.52 10.36
CA VAL A 95 -3.25 3.08 11.58
C VAL A 95 -2.84 3.94 12.76
N TYR A 96 -1.54 4.06 13.01
CA TYR A 96 -1.03 4.78 14.18
C TYR A 96 -1.39 6.27 14.18
N MET A 97 -1.22 6.95 13.03
CA MET A 97 -1.38 8.41 12.95
C MET A 97 -2.83 8.87 12.77
N VAL A 98 -3.67 8.06 12.10
CA VAL A 98 -4.99 8.52 11.65
C VAL A 98 -6.12 7.63 12.16
N HIS A 99 -5.99 6.31 12.03
CA HIS A 99 -7.13 5.41 12.19
C HIS A 99 -7.32 4.86 13.60
N TRP A 100 -6.26 4.82 14.41
CA TRP A 100 -6.31 4.26 15.78
C TRP A 100 -7.40 4.87 16.66
N HIS A 101 -7.55 6.19 16.59
CA HIS A 101 -8.52 6.93 17.41
C HIS A 101 -9.97 6.72 16.97
N ASN A 102 -10.19 6.22 15.75
CA ASN A 102 -11.53 5.95 15.21
C ASN A 102 -12.04 4.54 15.58
N GLY A 103 -11.23 3.73 16.28
CA GLY A 103 -11.58 2.37 16.66
C GLY A 103 -11.37 1.34 15.54
N PHE A 104 -11.91 0.15 15.76
CA PHE A 104 -11.69 -0.99 14.87
C PHE A 104 -12.46 -0.88 13.56
N PHE A 105 -13.75 -0.59 13.63
CA PHE A 105 -14.66 -0.69 12.47
C PHE A 105 -14.54 0.49 11.52
N MET A 106 -14.57 0.19 10.21
CA MET A 106 -14.77 1.20 9.19
C MET A 106 -16.17 1.85 9.34
N ASN A 107 -16.31 3.08 8.89
CA ASN A 107 -17.58 3.82 9.00
C ASN A 107 -18.60 3.39 7.92
N TRP A 108 -18.91 2.11 7.85
CA TRP A 108 -19.86 1.54 6.88
C TRP A 108 -21.27 2.09 7.03
N SER A 109 -21.64 2.50 8.24
CA SER A 109 -22.97 3.08 8.54
C SER A 109 -23.12 4.52 8.07
N GLY A 110 -22.03 5.18 7.65
CA GLY A 110 -22.05 6.60 7.33
C GLY A 110 -22.31 7.48 8.56
N ALA A 111 -21.89 7.04 9.76
CA ALA A 111 -22.05 7.79 11.01
C ALA A 111 -21.43 9.18 10.89
N MET A 112 -22.12 10.16 11.49
CA MET A 112 -21.70 11.57 11.52
C MET A 112 -21.25 11.94 12.92
N THR A 113 -20.30 12.85 13.00
CA THR A 113 -19.90 13.50 14.26
C THR A 113 -20.96 14.51 14.71
N SER A 114 -20.91 14.93 15.97
CA SER A 114 -21.77 16.00 16.48
C SER A 114 -21.65 17.34 15.72
N ALA A 115 -20.53 17.55 15.03
CA ALA A 115 -20.29 18.71 14.15
C ALA A 115 -20.81 18.55 12.72
N GLY A 116 -21.59 17.49 12.42
CA GLY A 116 -22.16 17.23 11.09
C GLY A 116 -21.12 16.81 10.03
N LYS A 117 -19.94 16.35 10.43
CA LYS A 117 -18.91 15.80 9.52
C LYS A 117 -18.95 14.27 9.56
N PRO A 118 -18.58 13.56 8.48
CA PRO A 118 -18.43 12.11 8.52
C PRO A 118 -17.50 11.70 9.67
N ALA A 119 -17.88 10.67 10.41
CA ALA A 119 -16.98 10.06 11.40
C ALA A 119 -15.79 9.44 10.69
N GLY A 120 -14.66 9.40 11.37
CA GLY A 120 -13.43 8.81 10.80
C GLY A 120 -13.55 7.30 10.60
N GLU A 121 -12.79 6.80 9.65
CA GLU A 121 -12.68 5.37 9.35
C GLU A 121 -11.77 4.66 10.33
N GLY A 122 -12.18 3.49 10.84
CA GLY A 122 -11.36 2.66 11.70
C GLY A 122 -10.26 1.91 10.95
N PHE A 123 -9.67 0.88 11.58
CA PHE A 123 -8.45 0.27 11.03
C PHE A 123 -8.59 -1.19 10.56
N GLU A 124 -9.80 -1.80 10.60
CA GLU A 124 -9.98 -3.22 10.18
C GLU A 124 -9.47 -3.50 8.76
N TYR A 125 -9.70 -2.61 7.81
CA TYR A 125 -9.18 -2.70 6.45
C TYR A 125 -7.65 -2.75 6.41
N HIS A 126 -7.00 -1.92 7.24
CA HIS A 126 -5.55 -1.84 7.29
C HIS A 126 -4.92 -3.15 7.77
N LEU A 127 -5.58 -3.86 8.70
CA LEU A 127 -5.10 -5.17 9.16
C LEU A 127 -5.08 -6.21 8.03
N LEU A 128 -6.11 -6.21 7.18
CA LEU A 128 -6.16 -7.11 6.02
C LEU A 128 -5.04 -6.78 5.03
N ALA A 129 -4.83 -5.49 4.74
CA ALA A 129 -3.75 -5.05 3.84
C ALA A 129 -2.36 -5.40 4.38
N ILE A 130 -2.13 -5.20 5.69
CA ILE A 130 -0.89 -5.56 6.39
C ILE A 130 -0.66 -7.08 6.32
N ALA A 131 -1.67 -7.90 6.61
CA ALA A 131 -1.55 -9.35 6.58
C ALA A 131 -1.19 -9.86 5.18
N ILE A 132 -1.85 -9.34 4.13
CA ILE A 132 -1.53 -9.67 2.74
C ILE A 132 -0.10 -9.23 2.40
N GLY A 133 0.27 -8.00 2.79
CA GLY A 133 1.62 -7.49 2.57
C GLY A 133 2.70 -8.37 3.20
N ILE A 134 2.51 -8.78 4.45
CA ILE A 134 3.42 -9.69 5.16
C ILE A 134 3.53 -11.04 4.42
N ALA A 135 2.41 -11.63 3.99
CA ALA A 135 2.42 -12.88 3.23
C ALA A 135 3.25 -12.76 1.95
N LEU A 136 3.08 -11.65 1.20
CA LEU A 136 3.86 -11.37 -0.02
C LEU A 136 5.33 -11.10 0.28
N MET A 137 5.68 -10.46 1.39
CA MET A 137 7.07 -10.26 1.82
C MET A 137 7.77 -11.61 2.10
N ILE A 138 7.06 -12.55 2.71
CA ILE A 138 7.61 -13.87 3.06
C ILE A 138 7.73 -14.76 1.81
N LYS A 139 6.70 -14.83 0.97
CA LYS A 139 6.56 -15.82 -0.10
C LYS A 139 6.88 -15.28 -1.51
N GLY A 140 6.82 -13.97 -1.71
CA GLY A 140 6.98 -13.33 -3.02
C GLY A 140 5.67 -13.21 -3.80
N GLY A 141 5.76 -12.81 -5.08
CA GLY A 141 4.63 -12.41 -5.91
C GLY A 141 3.77 -13.54 -6.50
N GLY A 142 4.16 -14.80 -6.30
CA GLY A 142 3.39 -15.94 -6.78
C GLY A 142 3.51 -16.15 -8.30
N ARG A 143 2.53 -16.86 -8.83
CA ARG A 143 2.41 -17.18 -10.25
C ARG A 143 2.26 -15.90 -11.10
N TRP A 144 2.71 -15.93 -12.35
CA TRP A 144 2.63 -14.82 -13.32
C TRP A 144 3.20 -13.48 -12.80
N SER A 145 4.29 -13.54 -12.03
CA SER A 145 5.04 -12.35 -11.61
C SER A 145 6.29 -12.15 -12.49
N LEU A 146 6.67 -10.88 -12.71
CA LEU A 146 7.96 -10.56 -13.33
C LEU A 146 9.12 -11.05 -12.47
N ASP A 147 9.00 -11.02 -11.15
CA ASP A 147 9.98 -11.58 -10.22
C ASP A 147 10.31 -13.04 -10.54
N ARG A 148 9.29 -13.84 -10.89
CA ARG A 148 9.49 -15.23 -11.26
C ARG A 148 10.30 -15.39 -12.56
N VAL A 149 10.02 -14.56 -13.56
CA VAL A 149 10.78 -14.57 -14.82
C VAL A 149 12.23 -14.18 -14.56
N ILE A 150 12.46 -13.15 -13.75
CA ILE A 150 13.80 -12.66 -13.40
C ILE A 150 14.54 -13.71 -12.59
N SER A 151 13.90 -14.29 -11.55
CA SER A 151 14.56 -15.29 -10.69
C SER A 151 14.97 -16.55 -11.45
N GLY A 152 14.25 -16.94 -12.49
CA GLY A 152 14.60 -18.05 -13.38
C GLY A 152 15.83 -17.77 -14.25
N LYS A 153 16.12 -16.50 -14.55
CA LYS A 153 17.29 -16.07 -15.33
C LYS A 153 18.54 -15.83 -14.48
N LEU A 154 18.38 -15.58 -13.19
CA LEU A 154 19.48 -15.38 -12.23
C LEU A 154 20.01 -16.74 -11.74
N LYS A 155 20.63 -17.51 -12.64
CA LYS A 155 21.31 -18.77 -12.29
C LYS A 155 22.59 -18.55 -11.50
#